data_196ba7dc023ef0b0b42eb201f85edfde
#
_entry.id   196ba7dc023ef0b0b42eb201f85edfde
#
_cell.length_a   1.000
_cell.length_b   1.000
_cell.length_c   1.000
_cell.angle_alpha   90.00
_cell.angle_beta   90.00
_cell.angle_gamma   90.00
#
_symmetry.space_group_name_H-M   'P 1'
#
loop_
_entity.id
_entity.type
_entity.pdbx_description
1 polymer ?
#
loop_
_entity_poly.entity_id
_entity_poly.type
_entity_poly.pdbx_seq_one_letter_code
_entity_poly.pdbx_strand_id
1 'polypeptide(L)'
;MTPVFSSRFPKSEVPEWANRYSYTQGGDDDGRVLEIGERSRRAGYFTRDEFLEVCEWKTRGRPRRHYQRNSEEDVRRVTAMALSSADEDKRIWTLVAPGLAGVQMPTASVLLHLASGDPRNPLMAPQAYPIIDFRALWSLNWEKPRRDTFTFWWAYVQTCRALAVECCVSMRDLDRALWEYSNQNQNKAQNTCSD
;
A
#
# COMPACT_ATOMS: atom_id res chain seq x y z
N MET A 1 8.39 12.34 -17.99
CA MET A 1 9.52 12.20 -17.06
C MET A 1 9.18 11.11 -16.06
N THR A 2 10.09 10.17 -15.83
CA THR A 2 9.95 9.16 -14.77
C THR A 2 10.16 9.86 -13.41
N PRO A 3 9.29 9.65 -12.41
CA PRO A 3 9.48 10.22 -11.08
C PRO A 3 10.79 9.75 -10.44
N VAL A 4 11.47 10.64 -9.74
CA VAL A 4 12.64 10.30 -8.93
C VAL A 4 12.26 10.50 -7.47
N PHE A 5 12.27 9.42 -6.72
CA PHE A 5 11.97 9.43 -5.29
C PHE A 5 13.26 9.46 -4.47
N SER A 6 13.26 10.20 -3.39
CA SER A 6 14.37 10.24 -2.43
C SER A 6 13.83 10.28 -1.00
N SER A 7 14.41 9.51 -0.09
CA SER A 7 13.99 9.54 1.31
C SER A 7 14.31 10.89 1.96
N ARG A 8 13.37 11.41 2.78
CA ARG A 8 13.57 12.61 3.63
C ARG A 8 14.38 12.33 4.88
N PHE A 9 14.68 11.08 5.16
CA PHE A 9 15.45 10.64 6.33
C PHE A 9 16.51 9.61 5.92
N PRO A 10 17.56 9.43 6.72
CA PRO A 10 18.62 8.47 6.44
C PRO A 10 18.06 7.05 6.31
N LYS A 11 18.49 6.30 5.30
CA LYS A 11 18.08 4.93 5.07
C LYS A 11 18.40 4.01 6.26
N SER A 12 19.46 4.29 6.99
CA SER A 12 19.84 3.58 8.21
C SER A 12 18.80 3.69 9.33
N GLU A 13 17.92 4.69 9.30
CA GLU A 13 16.86 4.89 10.28
C GLU A 13 15.56 4.13 9.94
N VAL A 14 15.46 3.49 8.79
CA VAL A 14 14.24 2.76 8.38
C VAL A 14 13.80 1.75 9.43
N PRO A 15 14.67 0.87 10.01
CA PRO A 15 14.24 -0.06 11.05
C PRO A 15 13.72 0.63 12.31
N GLU A 16 14.34 1.76 12.70
CA GLU A 16 13.90 2.53 13.87
C GLU A 16 12.51 3.15 13.66
N TRP A 17 12.28 3.76 12.49
CA TRP A 17 10.98 4.34 12.15
C TRP A 17 9.89 3.25 12.03
N ALA A 18 10.22 2.08 11.49
CA ALA A 18 9.30 0.94 11.45
C ALA A 18 8.88 0.49 12.86
N ASN A 19 9.82 0.44 13.80
CA ASN A 19 9.57 0.06 15.19
C ASN A 19 8.76 1.11 15.97
N ARG A 20 8.79 2.38 15.56
CA ARG A 20 8.00 3.46 16.16
C ARG A 20 6.55 3.53 15.65
N TYR A 21 6.21 2.73 14.66
CA TYR A 21 4.90 2.77 14.02
C TYR A 21 3.75 2.65 15.03
N SER A 22 2.93 3.70 15.08
CA SER A 22 1.92 3.90 16.13
C SER A 22 0.49 3.85 15.59
N TYR A 23 0.30 3.45 14.34
CA TYR A 23 -1.02 3.36 13.75
C TYR A 23 -1.81 2.19 14.33
N THR A 24 -2.60 2.49 15.34
CA THR A 24 -3.58 1.55 15.91
C THR A 24 -4.98 2.12 15.75
N GLN A 25 -5.86 1.44 15.03
CA GLN A 25 -7.30 1.64 15.12
C GLN A 25 -7.86 0.61 16.10
N GLY A 26 -7.98 0.98 17.38
CA GLY A 26 -8.76 0.20 18.33
C GLY A 26 -8.29 -1.22 18.64
N GLY A 27 -7.00 -1.53 18.44
CA GLY A 27 -6.45 -2.86 18.68
C GLY A 27 -5.49 -3.34 17.60
N ASP A 28 -5.33 -4.64 17.41
CA ASP A 28 -4.43 -5.28 16.45
C ASP A 28 -5.00 -5.33 15.01
N ASP A 29 -5.34 -4.16 14.45
CA ASP A 29 -5.88 -4.08 13.09
C ASP A 29 -4.89 -4.55 12.01
N ASP A 30 -3.59 -4.38 12.25
CA ASP A 30 -2.54 -4.87 11.34
C ASP A 30 -2.51 -6.40 11.31
N GLY A 31 -2.64 -7.06 12.45
CA GLY A 31 -2.71 -8.52 12.54
C GLY A 31 -3.84 -9.06 11.68
N ARG A 32 -5.02 -8.48 11.82
CA ARG A 32 -6.21 -8.92 11.09
C ARG A 32 -6.09 -8.80 9.58
N VAL A 33 -5.63 -7.65 9.06
CA VAL A 33 -5.48 -7.50 7.60
C VAL A 33 -4.35 -8.37 7.03
N LEU A 34 -3.31 -8.65 7.81
CA LEU A 34 -2.25 -9.57 7.42
C LEU A 34 -2.74 -11.03 7.35
N GLU A 35 -3.60 -11.45 8.28
CA GLU A 35 -4.29 -12.76 8.21
C GLU A 35 -5.17 -12.88 6.97
N ILE A 36 -5.95 -11.82 6.65
CA ILE A 36 -6.72 -11.75 5.41
C ILE A 36 -5.79 -11.92 4.20
N GLY A 37 -4.67 -11.19 4.20
CA GLY A 37 -3.68 -11.27 3.13
C GLY A 37 -3.13 -12.69 2.94
N GLU A 38 -2.78 -13.37 4.03
CA GLU A 38 -2.30 -14.76 4.01
C GLU A 38 -3.34 -15.71 3.41
N ARG A 39 -4.59 -15.60 3.84
CA ARG A 39 -5.69 -16.40 3.32
C ARG A 39 -5.94 -16.12 1.84
N SER A 40 -5.96 -14.84 1.46
CA SER A 40 -6.18 -14.44 0.05
C SER A 40 -5.04 -14.90 -0.87
N ARG A 41 -3.79 -14.92 -0.39
CA ARG A 41 -2.66 -15.50 -1.15
C ARG A 41 -2.85 -16.99 -1.42
N ARG A 42 -3.29 -17.74 -0.41
CA ARG A 42 -3.55 -19.20 -0.55
C ARG A 42 -4.73 -19.47 -1.48
N ALA A 43 -5.78 -18.65 -1.40
CA ALA A 43 -6.99 -18.80 -2.21
C ALA A 43 -6.81 -18.27 -3.65
N GLY A 44 -5.90 -17.33 -3.88
CA GLY A 44 -5.73 -16.62 -5.14
C GLY A 44 -6.76 -15.53 -5.40
N TYR A 45 -7.57 -15.15 -4.41
CA TYR A 45 -8.59 -14.11 -4.50
C TYR A 45 -8.99 -13.59 -3.10
N PHE A 46 -9.71 -12.48 -3.04
CA PHE A 46 -10.39 -11.99 -1.84
C PHE A 46 -11.89 -12.37 -1.89
N THR A 47 -12.46 -12.75 -0.76
CA THR A 47 -13.92 -12.74 -0.57
C THR A 47 -14.41 -11.30 -0.43
N ARG A 48 -15.71 -11.06 -0.59
CA ARG A 48 -16.29 -9.72 -0.43
C ARG A 48 -16.09 -9.16 0.97
N ASP A 49 -16.26 -9.98 1.99
CA ASP A 49 -16.10 -9.53 3.38
C ASP A 49 -14.65 -9.13 3.67
N GLU A 50 -13.66 -9.91 3.22
CA GLU A 50 -12.24 -9.59 3.31
C GLU A 50 -11.89 -8.30 2.56
N PHE A 51 -12.41 -8.17 1.36
CA PHE A 51 -12.23 -6.95 0.55
C PHE A 51 -12.77 -5.71 1.26
N LEU A 52 -13.98 -5.79 1.84
CA LEU A 52 -14.58 -4.68 2.56
C LEU A 52 -13.78 -4.33 3.82
N GLU A 53 -13.31 -5.33 4.56
CA GLU A 53 -12.50 -5.15 5.76
C GLU A 53 -11.15 -4.47 5.44
N VAL A 54 -10.47 -4.91 4.38
CA VAL A 54 -9.23 -4.28 3.90
C VAL A 54 -9.46 -2.85 3.42
N CYS A 55 -10.54 -2.60 2.69
CA CYS A 55 -10.90 -1.25 2.24
C CYS A 55 -11.20 -0.32 3.41
N GLU A 56 -11.88 -0.81 4.45
CA GLU A 56 -12.16 -0.05 5.65
C GLU A 56 -10.89 0.29 6.43
N TRP A 57 -10.02 -0.70 6.62
CA TRP A 57 -8.71 -0.49 7.22
C TRP A 57 -7.92 0.61 6.49
N LYS A 58 -7.85 0.57 5.14
CA LYS A 58 -7.12 1.57 4.36
C LYS A 58 -7.73 2.96 4.45
N THR A 59 -9.05 3.07 4.45
CA THR A 59 -9.73 4.36 4.30
C THR A 59 -10.25 4.94 5.62
N ARG A 60 -10.02 4.28 6.74
CA ARG A 60 -10.48 4.69 8.09
C ARG A 60 -11.97 5.03 8.13
N GLY A 61 -12.81 4.11 7.66
CA GLY A 61 -14.26 4.28 7.71
C GLY A 61 -14.82 5.34 6.76
N ARG A 62 -14.08 5.77 5.74
CA ARG A 62 -14.67 6.53 4.62
C ARG A 62 -15.79 5.73 3.97
N PRO A 63 -16.79 6.38 3.34
CA PRO A 63 -18.06 5.74 3.02
C PRO A 63 -17.87 4.39 2.31
N ARG A 64 -18.19 3.31 2.99
CA ARG A 64 -18.23 1.93 2.48
C ARG A 64 -19.15 1.77 1.27
N ARG A 65 -20.11 2.70 1.08
CA ARG A 65 -21.17 2.62 0.06
C ARG A 65 -20.67 2.34 -1.36
N HIS A 66 -19.44 2.79 -1.70
CA HIS A 66 -18.89 2.53 -3.03
C HIS A 66 -18.33 1.11 -3.13
N TYR A 67 -17.63 0.65 -2.08
CA TYR A 67 -17.10 -0.72 -2.01
C TYR A 67 -18.21 -1.77 -1.91
N GLN A 68 -19.29 -1.45 -1.20
CA GLN A 68 -20.45 -2.34 -1.01
C GLN A 68 -21.23 -2.65 -2.30
N ARG A 69 -21.01 -1.88 -3.37
CA ARG A 69 -21.62 -2.13 -4.68
C ARG A 69 -21.03 -3.35 -5.40
N ASN A 70 -19.85 -3.80 -4.98
CA ASN A 70 -19.24 -4.98 -5.55
C ASN A 70 -19.92 -6.25 -5.01
N SER A 71 -20.33 -7.14 -5.90
CA SER A 71 -20.85 -8.46 -5.53
C SER A 71 -19.71 -9.37 -5.06
N GLU A 72 -20.05 -10.49 -4.41
CA GLU A 72 -19.08 -11.53 -4.05
C GLU A 72 -18.39 -12.09 -5.31
N GLU A 73 -19.19 -12.33 -6.38
CA GLU A 73 -18.67 -12.83 -7.64
C GLU A 73 -17.68 -11.87 -8.29
N ASP A 74 -18.01 -10.57 -8.35
CA ASP A 74 -17.12 -9.56 -8.91
C ASP A 74 -15.83 -9.46 -8.14
N VAL A 75 -15.88 -9.40 -6.80
CA VAL A 75 -14.67 -9.33 -5.97
C VAL A 75 -13.78 -10.52 -6.22
N ARG A 76 -14.31 -11.75 -6.17
CA ARG A 76 -13.51 -12.96 -6.42
C ARG A 76 -12.90 -12.96 -7.81
N ARG A 77 -13.72 -12.72 -8.83
CA ARG A 77 -13.29 -12.73 -10.22
C ARG A 77 -12.21 -11.68 -10.49
N VAL A 78 -12.45 -10.43 -10.10
CA VAL A 78 -11.54 -9.31 -10.39
C VAL A 78 -10.23 -9.45 -9.62
N THR A 79 -10.29 -9.83 -8.33
CA THR A 79 -9.06 -10.02 -7.54
C THR A 79 -8.27 -11.24 -8.01
N ALA A 80 -8.93 -12.34 -8.41
CA ALA A 80 -8.23 -13.48 -8.98
C ALA A 80 -7.52 -13.13 -10.30
N MET A 81 -8.17 -12.38 -11.18
CA MET A 81 -7.56 -11.91 -12.43
C MET A 81 -6.34 -11.02 -12.16
N ALA A 82 -6.43 -10.10 -11.21
CA ALA A 82 -5.33 -9.23 -10.86
C ALA A 82 -4.15 -10.00 -10.26
N LEU A 83 -4.41 -10.90 -9.30
CA LEU A 83 -3.37 -11.66 -8.60
C LEU A 83 -2.66 -12.67 -9.50
N SER A 84 -3.35 -13.26 -10.47
CA SER A 84 -2.77 -14.22 -11.43
C SER A 84 -2.07 -13.55 -12.63
N SER A 85 -2.25 -12.25 -12.85
CA SER A 85 -1.62 -11.56 -13.99
C SER A 85 -0.10 -11.53 -13.86
N ALA A 86 0.60 -11.85 -14.94
CA ALA A 86 2.04 -11.65 -15.08
C ALA A 86 2.40 -10.21 -15.52
N ASP A 87 1.41 -9.46 -16.02
CA ASP A 87 1.56 -8.10 -16.52
C ASP A 87 1.24 -7.11 -15.39
N GLU A 88 2.21 -6.33 -14.98
CA GLU A 88 2.11 -5.40 -13.85
C GLU A 88 1.10 -4.28 -14.10
N ASP A 89 0.99 -3.80 -15.33
CA ASP A 89 0.00 -2.78 -15.72
C ASP A 89 -1.42 -3.34 -15.58
N LYS A 90 -1.65 -4.53 -16.13
CA LYS A 90 -2.94 -5.22 -15.98
C LYS A 90 -3.25 -5.53 -14.52
N ARG A 91 -2.24 -5.94 -13.74
CA ARG A 91 -2.41 -6.29 -12.33
C ARG A 91 -3.03 -5.15 -11.53
N ILE A 92 -2.48 -3.94 -11.63
CA ILE A 92 -3.02 -2.79 -10.88
C ILE A 92 -4.35 -2.28 -11.48
N TRP A 93 -4.44 -2.14 -12.80
CA TRP A 93 -5.62 -1.56 -13.43
C TRP A 93 -6.85 -2.47 -13.43
N THR A 94 -6.67 -3.78 -13.33
CA THR A 94 -7.81 -4.71 -13.14
C THR A 94 -8.55 -4.42 -11.83
N LEU A 95 -7.85 -4.01 -10.78
CA LEU A 95 -8.46 -3.69 -9.49
C LEU A 95 -9.12 -2.31 -9.45
N VAL A 96 -8.54 -1.32 -10.17
CA VAL A 96 -9.03 0.05 -10.17
C VAL A 96 -10.36 0.17 -10.92
N ALA A 97 -11.25 1.03 -10.44
CA ALA A 97 -12.55 1.28 -11.08
C ALA A 97 -12.39 1.60 -12.59
N PRO A 98 -13.15 0.96 -13.49
CA PRO A 98 -14.40 0.25 -13.22
C PRO A 98 -14.28 -1.22 -12.78
N GLY A 99 -13.07 -1.78 -12.63
CA GLY A 99 -12.88 -3.16 -12.20
C GLY A 99 -13.60 -3.47 -10.89
N LEU A 100 -13.24 -2.76 -9.80
CA LEU A 100 -13.97 -2.79 -8.54
C LEU A 100 -14.48 -1.39 -8.20
N ALA A 101 -15.77 -1.26 -7.95
CA ALA A 101 -16.42 0.01 -7.66
C ALA A 101 -15.79 0.65 -6.40
N GLY A 102 -15.40 1.92 -6.51
CA GLY A 102 -14.79 2.69 -5.43
C GLY A 102 -13.29 2.48 -5.25
N VAL A 103 -12.70 1.46 -5.87
CA VAL A 103 -11.27 1.17 -5.77
C VAL A 103 -10.49 2.16 -6.64
N GLN A 104 -9.58 2.88 -6.00
CA GLN A 104 -8.56 3.70 -6.64
C GLN A 104 -7.18 3.10 -6.37
N MET A 105 -6.16 3.62 -7.03
CA MET A 105 -4.78 3.10 -6.93
C MET A 105 -4.29 2.90 -5.47
N PRO A 106 -4.54 3.81 -4.50
CA PRO A 106 -4.15 3.57 -3.11
C PRO A 106 -4.80 2.32 -2.49
N THR A 107 -6.08 2.05 -2.78
CA THR A 107 -6.77 0.86 -2.28
C THR A 107 -6.32 -0.40 -3.03
N ALA A 108 -6.16 -0.30 -4.35
CA ALA A 108 -5.64 -1.40 -5.17
C ALA A 108 -4.24 -1.83 -4.70
N SER A 109 -3.36 -0.88 -4.35
CA SER A 109 -2.02 -1.18 -3.87
C SER A 109 -2.02 -1.97 -2.56
N VAL A 110 -3.01 -1.75 -1.67
CA VAL A 110 -3.15 -2.55 -0.44
C VAL A 110 -3.50 -4.00 -0.75
N LEU A 111 -4.45 -4.22 -1.66
CA LEU A 111 -4.83 -5.59 -2.06
C LEU A 111 -3.62 -6.34 -2.63
N LEU A 112 -2.81 -5.68 -3.47
CA LEU A 112 -1.57 -6.27 -3.98
C LEU A 112 -0.53 -6.46 -2.88
N HIS A 113 -0.34 -5.50 -1.97
CA HIS A 113 0.57 -5.60 -0.84
C HIS A 113 0.29 -6.83 0.02
N LEU A 114 -0.97 -7.08 0.32
CA LEU A 114 -1.38 -8.18 1.20
C LEU A 114 -1.34 -9.55 0.50
N ALA A 115 -1.67 -9.63 -0.79
CA ALA A 115 -1.95 -10.89 -1.44
C ALA A 115 -0.97 -11.32 -2.53
N SER A 116 -0.01 -10.49 -2.96
CA SER A 116 0.98 -10.88 -4.00
C SER A 116 2.27 -11.50 -3.44
N GLY A 117 2.41 -11.61 -2.13
CA GLY A 117 3.55 -12.17 -1.43
C GLY A 117 3.40 -11.88 0.08
N ASP A 118 4.18 -12.52 0.95
CA ASP A 118 4.17 -12.12 2.36
C ASP A 118 4.94 -10.80 2.54
N PRO A 119 4.23 -9.68 2.82
CA PRO A 119 4.87 -8.38 2.93
C PRO A 119 5.78 -8.26 4.15
N ARG A 120 5.70 -9.20 5.11
CA ARG A 120 6.55 -9.27 6.31
C ARG A 120 7.87 -10.00 6.07
N ASN A 121 7.98 -10.72 4.96
CA ASN A 121 9.18 -11.50 4.66
C ASN A 121 10.20 -10.61 3.89
N PRO A 122 11.38 -10.29 4.48
CA PRO A 122 12.38 -9.47 3.80
C PRO A 122 12.88 -10.08 2.48
N LEU A 123 12.91 -11.42 2.37
CA LEU A 123 13.33 -12.10 1.15
C LEU A 123 12.35 -11.88 -0.02
N MET A 124 11.10 -11.52 0.29
CA MET A 124 10.08 -11.19 -0.72
C MET A 124 10.10 -9.71 -1.12
N ALA A 125 10.89 -8.87 -0.46
CA ALA A 125 10.95 -7.42 -0.74
C ALA A 125 11.17 -7.08 -2.22
N PRO A 126 12.00 -7.79 -3.01
CA PRO A 126 12.18 -7.52 -4.43
C PRO A 126 10.93 -7.72 -5.29
N GLN A 127 9.95 -8.47 -4.80
CA GLN A 127 8.72 -8.82 -5.52
C GLN A 127 7.46 -8.25 -4.87
N ALA A 128 7.55 -7.82 -3.60
CA ALA A 128 6.43 -7.27 -2.85
C ALA A 128 5.98 -5.91 -3.40
N TYR A 129 4.72 -5.56 -3.13
CA TYR A 129 4.15 -4.26 -3.50
C TYR A 129 4.06 -3.35 -2.28
N PRO A 130 4.52 -2.10 -2.38
CA PRO A 130 4.31 -1.09 -1.35
C PRO A 130 2.87 -0.60 -1.35
N ILE A 131 2.41 -0.10 -0.22
CA ILE A 131 1.15 0.62 -0.11
C ILE A 131 1.37 2.06 -0.54
N ILE A 132 0.65 2.52 -1.57
CA ILE A 132 0.69 3.92 -1.94
C ILE A 132 -0.18 4.74 -0.96
N ASP A 133 0.46 5.70 -0.31
CA ASP A 133 -0.18 6.59 0.67
C ASP A 133 0.44 7.98 0.58
N PHE A 134 -0.35 9.04 0.87
CA PHE A 134 0.16 10.40 0.81
C PHE A 134 1.31 10.63 1.80
N ARG A 135 1.30 9.96 2.95
CA ARG A 135 2.37 10.03 3.95
C ARG A 135 3.65 9.37 3.45
N ALA A 136 3.53 8.16 2.86
CA ALA A 136 4.67 7.47 2.29
C ALA A 136 5.28 8.26 1.12
N LEU A 137 4.45 8.86 0.26
CA LEU A 137 4.91 9.74 -0.82
C LEU A 137 5.64 10.96 -0.26
N TRP A 138 5.10 11.61 0.76
CA TRP A 138 5.77 12.74 1.39
C TRP A 138 7.13 12.34 1.98
N SER A 139 7.23 11.19 2.64
CA SER A 139 8.49 10.66 3.18
C SER A 139 9.52 10.34 2.10
N LEU A 140 9.06 10.10 0.86
CA LEU A 140 9.90 9.92 -0.32
C LEU A 140 10.10 11.21 -1.13
N ASN A 141 9.87 12.36 -0.49
CA ASN A 141 10.04 13.69 -1.09
C ASN A 141 9.20 13.88 -2.37
N TRP A 142 7.98 13.34 -2.36
CA TRP A 142 7.06 13.40 -3.49
C TRP A 142 5.67 13.84 -3.05
N GLU A 143 4.98 14.54 -3.94
CA GLU A 143 3.58 14.89 -3.78
C GLU A 143 2.70 13.93 -4.60
N LYS A 144 1.46 13.73 -4.14
CA LYS A 144 0.50 12.92 -4.89
C LYS A 144 0.26 13.56 -6.26
N PRO A 145 0.42 12.81 -7.36
CA PRO A 145 0.15 13.34 -8.69
C PRO A 145 -1.34 13.67 -8.86
N ARG A 146 -1.64 14.63 -9.75
CA ARG A 146 -3.03 14.99 -10.08
C ARG A 146 -3.81 13.83 -10.71
N ARG A 147 -3.10 12.93 -11.39
CA ARG A 147 -3.66 11.72 -12.01
C ARG A 147 -2.77 10.53 -11.70
N ASP A 148 -3.38 9.44 -11.31
CA ASP A 148 -2.69 8.18 -11.17
C ASP A 148 -2.33 7.64 -12.56
N THR A 149 -1.07 7.27 -12.77
CA THR A 149 -0.57 6.66 -14.00
C THR A 149 0.23 5.42 -13.67
N PHE A 150 0.29 4.46 -14.59
CA PHE A 150 1.14 3.28 -14.42
C PHE A 150 2.61 3.67 -14.22
N THR A 151 3.13 4.59 -15.01
CA THR A 151 4.52 5.06 -14.90
C THR A 151 4.85 5.59 -13.51
N PHE A 152 3.93 6.36 -12.89
CA PHE A 152 4.09 6.86 -11.53
C PHE A 152 4.07 5.71 -10.51
N TRP A 153 3.04 4.86 -10.57
CA TRP A 153 2.90 3.74 -9.65
C TRP A 153 4.09 2.79 -9.75
N TRP A 154 4.51 2.46 -10.97
CA TRP A 154 5.61 1.54 -11.18
C TRP A 154 6.96 2.10 -10.70
N ALA A 155 7.22 3.37 -10.93
CA ALA A 155 8.40 4.04 -10.38
C ALA A 155 8.41 3.99 -8.84
N TYR A 156 7.24 4.22 -8.21
CA TYR A 156 7.09 4.09 -6.77
C TYR A 156 7.37 2.66 -6.28
N VAL A 157 6.79 1.65 -6.94
CA VAL A 157 7.04 0.23 -6.63
C VAL A 157 8.52 -0.10 -6.70
N GLN A 158 9.19 0.26 -7.79
CA GLN A 158 10.62 -0.03 -7.98
C GLN A 158 11.48 0.67 -6.92
N THR A 159 11.17 1.91 -6.60
CA THR A 159 11.88 2.65 -5.54
C THR A 159 11.72 1.98 -4.18
N CYS A 160 10.51 1.60 -3.78
CA CYS A 160 10.27 0.94 -2.51
C CYS A 160 10.93 -0.44 -2.44
N ARG A 161 10.90 -1.21 -3.54
CA ARG A 161 11.61 -2.50 -3.63
C ARG A 161 13.12 -2.33 -3.43
N ALA A 162 13.72 -1.37 -4.12
CA ALA A 162 15.15 -1.07 -3.98
C ALA A 162 15.50 -0.63 -2.54
N LEU A 163 14.69 0.25 -1.94
CA LEU A 163 14.90 0.70 -0.56
C LEU A 163 14.76 -0.44 0.45
N ALA A 164 13.75 -1.28 0.33
CA ALA A 164 13.54 -2.40 1.24
C ALA A 164 14.73 -3.38 1.20
N VAL A 165 15.23 -3.69 0.01
CA VAL A 165 16.42 -4.53 -0.18
C VAL A 165 17.66 -3.87 0.41
N GLU A 166 17.91 -2.60 0.10
CA GLU A 166 19.07 -1.85 0.60
C GLU A 166 19.09 -1.73 2.13
N CYS A 167 17.92 -1.52 2.73
CA CYS A 167 17.77 -1.43 4.18
C CYS A 167 17.64 -2.79 4.88
N CYS A 168 17.64 -3.91 4.14
CA CYS A 168 17.44 -5.26 4.66
C CYS A 168 16.16 -5.41 5.50
N VAL A 169 15.06 -4.76 5.09
CA VAL A 169 13.76 -4.79 5.76
C VAL A 169 12.68 -5.42 4.89
N SER A 170 11.58 -5.84 5.52
CA SER A 170 10.40 -6.27 4.79
C SER A 170 9.68 -5.08 4.12
N MET A 171 8.87 -5.36 3.11
CA MET A 171 8.06 -4.29 2.49
C MET A 171 7.07 -3.67 3.48
N ARG A 172 6.56 -4.47 4.45
CA ARG A 172 5.69 -3.96 5.50
C ARG A 172 6.42 -3.02 6.46
N ASP A 173 7.65 -3.36 6.84
CA ASP A 173 8.44 -2.48 7.71
C ASP A 173 8.83 -1.18 7.00
N LEU A 174 9.19 -1.24 5.72
CA LEU A 174 9.40 -0.02 4.94
C LEU A 174 8.15 0.86 4.88
N ASP A 175 6.97 0.27 4.63
CA ASP A 175 5.69 0.99 4.61
C ASP A 175 5.41 1.68 5.95
N ARG A 176 5.60 0.97 7.06
CA ARG A 176 5.47 1.50 8.42
C ARG A 176 6.44 2.66 8.68
N ALA A 177 7.70 2.51 8.28
CA ALA A 177 8.72 3.53 8.46
C ALA A 177 8.37 4.83 7.70
N LEU A 178 8.01 4.70 6.42
CA LEU A 178 7.61 5.85 5.60
C LEU A 178 6.38 6.56 6.16
N TRP A 179 5.39 5.79 6.61
CA TRP A 179 4.18 6.34 7.19
C TRP A 179 4.45 7.06 8.51
N GLU A 180 5.20 6.43 9.43
CA GLU A 180 5.46 6.98 10.76
C GLU A 180 6.36 8.21 10.71
N TYR A 181 7.39 8.21 9.85
CA TYR A 181 8.21 9.39 9.65
C TYR A 181 7.36 10.60 9.23
N SER A 182 6.48 10.45 8.26
CA SER A 182 5.55 11.50 7.86
C SER A 182 4.59 11.89 9.00
N ASN A 183 4.07 10.92 9.72
CA ASN A 183 3.16 11.15 10.84
C ASN A 183 3.74 12.09 11.89
N GLN A 184 5.03 11.92 12.20
CA GLN A 184 5.72 12.73 13.21
C GLN A 184 6.30 14.05 12.69
N ASN A 185 6.58 14.16 11.39
CA ASN A 185 7.36 15.27 10.85
C ASN A 185 6.63 16.15 9.84
N GLN A 186 5.61 15.65 9.12
CA GLN A 186 4.93 16.40 8.06
C GLN A 186 4.27 17.68 8.56
N ASN A 187 3.61 17.65 9.72
CA ASN A 187 2.94 18.82 10.29
C ASN A 187 3.93 19.84 10.87
N LYS A 188 5.11 19.41 11.30
CA LYS A 188 6.18 20.30 11.79
C LYS A 188 6.77 21.12 10.65
N ALA A 189 6.99 20.50 9.49
CA ALA A 189 7.51 21.19 8.32
C ALA A 189 6.56 22.27 7.75
N GLN A 190 5.26 22.12 7.93
CA GLN A 190 4.28 23.14 7.52
C GLN A 190 4.30 24.37 8.43
N ASN A 191 4.60 24.20 9.72
CA ASN A 191 4.66 25.29 10.68
C ASN A 191 5.97 26.10 10.59
N THR A 192 7.06 25.52 10.09
CA THR A 192 8.36 26.23 9.94
C THR A 192 8.47 27.03 8.63
N CYS A 193 7.55 26.90 7.69
CA CYS A 193 7.49 27.71 6.47
C CYS A 193 6.56 28.93 6.61
N SER A 194 6.03 29.22 7.80
CA SER A 194 5.07 30.31 8.06
C SER A 194 5.67 31.45 8.87
N ASP A 195 6.97 31.42 9.15
CA ASP A 195 7.79 32.48 9.77
C ASP A 195 8.74 33.06 8.71
#